data_d91fb5ca9b511b84ea71a961c2976661
#
_entry.id   d91fb5ca9b511b84ea71a961c2976661
#
_cell.length_a   1.000
_cell.length_b   1.000
_cell.length_c   1.000
_cell.angle_alpha   90.00
_cell.angle_beta   90.00
_cell.angle_gamma   90.00
#
_symmetry.space_group_name_H-M   'P 1'
#
loop_
_entity.id
_entity.type
_entity.pdbx_description
1 polymer ?
#
loop_
_entity_poly.entity_id
_entity_poly.type
_entity_poly.pdbx_seq_one_letter_code
_entity_poly.pdbx_strand_id
1 'polypeptide(L)'
;MDHGQPLPAFPRPVHRWWKPACAVPFTVYFFLVSWDSLKAPFAPDDMMNIWGYWHPSPWQLLYSQFMLWRGFFRPMGGLFYLPIFLAFGLNPVPYHAVLLLLLLAGAYLMYRFARVLGCGELPAAMAAFIACYHVGLSNLYYNTAFVFDALCGLFYFAAFVYYASIRSSGHFLSRGQTAAFLGIYLCALNSKEMAATMPVILLAYEWLLHEPPPWRWQALAKWLRGPGSVLCWSALMNLVFLYGKGFGPSGLVKISAYRTAFSWEQAVDFQERYIGDIFYHPPRLDWLVTSLIWLAVTYLVWRRKRPLLRFCWFYVLLTPLPIEFLVAGRDQACLYVCLAGWAVLAATLSTDWLAGATRVLAAEPLFRRLEPRRIHAVLAAAAMILFAQEGWRFKQRKVEPAIRNMGRLTAQVLAEFRRMNPSVRPGANVVFLDDPWKGGFDMSFIAELWFRDRTTRVLLNQLSHLPPEEIATADALFTWQDGKLVRVR
;
A
#
# COMPACT_ATOMS: atom_id res chain seq x y z
N MET A 1 -39.00 9.92 -16.35
CA MET A 1 -37.78 9.18 -16.00
C MET A 1 -38.20 7.74 -15.80
N ASP A 2 -37.88 6.90 -16.75
CA ASP A 2 -38.36 5.53 -16.89
C ASP A 2 -37.71 4.62 -15.84
N HIS A 3 -38.47 4.25 -14.79
CA HIS A 3 -38.00 3.47 -13.64
C HIS A 3 -38.27 1.97 -13.77
N GLY A 4 -38.38 1.46 -15.01
CA GLY A 4 -38.94 0.13 -15.27
C GLY A 4 -37.97 -0.93 -15.82
N GLN A 5 -36.69 -0.71 -15.98
CA GLN A 5 -35.77 -1.80 -16.34
C GLN A 5 -35.16 -2.43 -15.08
N PRO A 6 -35.36 -3.73 -14.82
CA PRO A 6 -34.62 -4.42 -13.75
C PRO A 6 -33.13 -4.33 -14.05
N LEU A 7 -32.35 -3.95 -13.04
CA LEU A 7 -30.89 -3.98 -13.10
C LEU A 7 -30.45 -5.35 -13.64
N PRO A 8 -29.47 -5.41 -14.56
CA PRO A 8 -28.99 -6.67 -15.09
C PRO A 8 -28.60 -7.58 -13.93
N ALA A 9 -29.18 -8.77 -13.90
CA ALA A 9 -28.93 -9.74 -12.85
C ALA A 9 -27.43 -9.92 -12.70
N PHE A 10 -26.89 -9.62 -11.51
CA PHE A 10 -25.49 -9.83 -11.22
C PHE A 10 -25.14 -11.29 -11.55
N PRO A 11 -24.01 -11.55 -12.21
CA PRO A 11 -23.58 -12.91 -12.45
C PRO A 11 -23.53 -13.62 -11.09
N ARG A 12 -24.22 -14.76 -10.99
CA ARG A 12 -24.33 -15.57 -9.77
C ARG A 12 -22.97 -15.67 -9.10
N PRO A 13 -22.90 -15.62 -7.76
CA PRO A 13 -21.63 -15.65 -7.03
C PRO A 13 -20.82 -16.85 -7.51
N VAL A 14 -19.71 -16.55 -8.16
CA VAL A 14 -18.83 -17.59 -8.68
C VAL A 14 -18.05 -18.12 -7.49
N HIS A 15 -18.58 -19.15 -6.81
CA HIS A 15 -17.86 -20.00 -5.83
C HIS A 15 -16.72 -20.82 -6.45
N ARG A 16 -16.37 -20.55 -7.72
CA ARG A 16 -15.20 -21.18 -8.36
C ARG A 16 -13.95 -20.41 -7.98
N TRP A 17 -13.19 -21.01 -7.08
CA TRP A 17 -11.80 -20.66 -6.82
C TRP A 17 -11.06 -20.49 -8.15
N TRP A 18 -10.19 -19.51 -8.24
CA TRP A 18 -9.29 -19.32 -9.38
C TRP A 18 -8.70 -20.69 -9.75
N LYS A 19 -8.84 -21.09 -11.02
CA LYS A 19 -8.25 -22.36 -11.45
C LYS A 19 -6.75 -22.30 -11.14
N PRO A 20 -6.17 -23.27 -10.40
CA PRO A 20 -4.75 -23.24 -10.01
C PRO A 20 -3.81 -22.98 -11.18
N ALA A 21 -4.18 -23.46 -12.38
CA ALA A 21 -3.45 -23.25 -13.63
C ALA A 21 -3.23 -21.77 -14.03
N CYS A 22 -4.09 -20.85 -13.61
CA CYS A 22 -3.92 -19.42 -13.89
C CYS A 22 -3.08 -18.71 -12.81
N ALA A 23 -3.04 -19.25 -11.59
CA ALA A 23 -2.26 -18.67 -10.49
C ALA A 23 -0.76 -18.86 -10.69
N VAL A 24 -0.34 -19.99 -11.31
CA VAL A 24 1.08 -20.32 -11.49
C VAL A 24 1.82 -19.30 -12.36
N PRO A 25 1.40 -18.97 -13.61
CA PRO A 25 2.08 -17.98 -14.43
C PRO A 25 2.15 -16.61 -13.76
N PHE A 26 1.11 -16.23 -13.04
CA PHE A 26 1.01 -14.98 -12.31
C PHE A 26 2.04 -14.92 -11.16
N THR A 27 2.10 -15.99 -10.35
CA THR A 27 3.07 -16.09 -9.24
C THR A 27 4.50 -16.12 -9.78
N VAL A 28 4.75 -16.84 -10.86
CA VAL A 28 6.06 -16.88 -11.53
C VAL A 28 6.45 -15.48 -12.00
N TYR A 29 5.56 -14.78 -12.70
CA TYR A 29 5.82 -13.39 -13.12
C TYR A 29 6.15 -12.48 -11.95
N PHE A 30 5.33 -12.51 -10.87
CA PHE A 30 5.56 -11.71 -9.67
C PHE A 30 6.98 -11.92 -9.11
N PHE A 31 7.39 -13.17 -8.91
CA PHE A 31 8.73 -13.47 -8.40
C PHE A 31 9.84 -13.14 -9.40
N LEU A 32 9.64 -13.38 -10.69
CA LEU A 32 10.64 -13.00 -11.70
C LEU A 32 10.97 -11.49 -11.64
N VAL A 33 9.98 -10.64 -11.44
CA VAL A 33 10.19 -9.19 -11.44
C VAL A 33 10.57 -8.62 -10.07
N SER A 34 10.27 -9.31 -8.96
CA SER A 34 10.50 -8.81 -7.60
C SER A 34 11.54 -9.59 -6.79
N TRP A 35 12.05 -10.72 -7.28
CA TRP A 35 12.97 -11.60 -6.55
C TRP A 35 14.24 -10.90 -6.07
N ASP A 36 14.74 -9.96 -6.83
CA ASP A 36 15.95 -9.19 -6.51
C ASP A 36 15.76 -8.30 -5.26
N SER A 37 14.53 -8.00 -4.86
CA SER A 37 14.24 -7.29 -3.62
C SER A 37 14.73 -8.04 -2.37
N LEU A 38 14.81 -9.38 -2.42
CA LEU A 38 15.38 -10.17 -1.31
C LEU A 38 16.84 -9.83 -1.02
N LYS A 39 17.55 -9.23 -1.98
CA LYS A 39 18.94 -8.79 -1.84
C LYS A 39 19.05 -7.30 -1.47
N ALA A 40 17.92 -6.59 -1.40
CA ALA A 40 17.92 -5.18 -1.04
C ALA A 40 18.34 -5.02 0.44
N PRO A 41 19.21 -4.05 0.75
CA PRO A 41 19.53 -3.71 2.13
C PRO A 41 18.34 -3.03 2.81
N PHE A 42 18.43 -2.88 4.12
CA PHE A 42 17.49 -2.02 4.83
C PHE A 42 17.54 -0.58 4.33
N ALA A 43 16.38 0.00 4.05
CA ALA A 43 16.23 1.40 3.74
C ALA A 43 16.43 2.27 5.01
N PRO A 44 16.65 3.58 4.86
CA PRO A 44 16.90 4.46 6.01
C PRO A 44 15.87 4.35 7.12
N ASP A 45 14.56 4.32 6.79
CA ASP A 45 13.48 4.28 7.79
C ASP A 45 13.32 2.91 8.49
N ASP A 46 13.94 1.84 7.98
CA ASP A 46 13.77 0.50 8.52
C ASP A 46 14.30 0.36 9.94
N MET A 47 15.44 0.96 10.23
CA MET A 47 16.06 0.89 11.56
C MET A 47 15.17 1.57 12.59
N MET A 48 14.64 2.75 12.28
CA MET A 48 13.68 3.47 13.11
C MET A 48 12.41 2.64 13.34
N ASN A 49 11.88 2.01 12.29
CA ASN A 49 10.67 1.18 12.40
C ASN A 49 10.91 -0.07 13.26
N ILE A 50 12.00 -0.81 13.03
CA ILE A 50 12.34 -1.99 13.85
C ILE A 50 12.49 -1.59 15.31
N TRP A 51 13.24 -0.51 15.58
CA TRP A 51 13.43 0.03 16.92
C TRP A 51 12.11 0.46 17.57
N GLY A 52 11.29 1.19 16.84
CA GLY A 52 10.01 1.71 17.31
C GLY A 52 9.00 0.62 17.73
N TYR A 53 9.08 -0.59 17.13
CA TYR A 53 8.24 -1.73 17.53
C TYR A 53 8.92 -2.69 18.50
N TRP A 54 10.24 -2.70 18.55
CA TRP A 54 10.97 -3.51 19.53
C TRP A 54 11.04 -2.82 20.90
N HIS A 55 11.19 -1.50 20.95
CA HIS A 55 11.37 -0.75 22.19
C HIS A 55 10.14 -0.83 23.15
N PRO A 56 8.87 -0.67 22.68
CA PRO A 56 7.69 -0.83 23.53
C PRO A 56 7.51 -2.27 24.03
N SER A 57 6.80 -2.41 25.17
CA SER A 57 6.40 -3.75 25.62
C SER A 57 5.35 -4.37 24.69
N PRO A 58 5.25 -5.73 24.61
CA PRO A 58 4.22 -6.41 23.82
C PRO A 58 2.79 -5.98 24.20
N TRP A 59 2.54 -5.66 25.47
CA TRP A 59 1.26 -5.16 25.96
C TRP A 59 0.93 -3.77 25.41
N GLN A 60 1.92 -2.89 25.31
CA GLN A 60 1.73 -1.57 24.68
C GLN A 60 1.40 -1.70 23.19
N LEU A 61 2.04 -2.63 22.49
CA LEU A 61 1.73 -2.90 21.07
C LEU A 61 0.32 -3.48 20.92
N LEU A 62 -0.10 -4.42 21.77
CA LEU A 62 -1.45 -4.96 21.75
C LEU A 62 -2.50 -3.89 22.08
N TYR A 63 -2.29 -3.13 23.13
CA TYR A 63 -3.14 -2.03 23.56
C TYR A 63 -3.31 -0.99 22.43
N SER A 64 -2.26 -0.66 21.72
CA SER A 64 -2.28 0.32 20.65
C SER A 64 -3.21 -0.07 19.49
N GLN A 65 -3.49 -1.36 19.28
CA GLN A 65 -4.42 -1.83 18.24
C GLN A 65 -5.86 -1.38 18.47
N PHE A 66 -6.26 -1.19 19.74
CA PHE A 66 -7.64 -0.90 20.10
C PHE A 66 -7.89 0.58 20.45
N MET A 67 -6.84 1.33 20.75
CA MET A 67 -6.97 2.72 21.24
C MET A 67 -6.86 3.75 20.11
N LEU A 68 -7.77 3.66 19.14
CA LEU A 68 -7.78 4.51 17.95
C LEU A 68 -7.72 6.02 18.28
N TRP A 69 -8.38 6.45 19.37
CA TRP A 69 -8.42 7.86 19.80
C TRP A 69 -7.09 8.41 20.31
N ARG A 70 -6.10 7.56 20.58
CA ARG A 70 -4.75 8.00 20.99
C ARG A 70 -3.84 8.36 19.82
N GLY A 71 -4.16 7.94 18.61
CA GLY A 71 -3.43 8.27 17.40
C GLY A 71 -2.06 7.61 17.26
N PHE A 72 -1.86 6.42 17.85
CA PHE A 72 -0.61 5.67 17.74
C PHE A 72 -0.16 5.51 16.27
N PHE A 73 1.17 5.55 16.06
CA PHE A 73 1.73 5.37 14.74
C PHE A 73 1.63 3.91 14.29
N ARG A 74 0.71 3.63 13.36
CA ARG A 74 0.54 2.40 12.58
C ARG A 74 0.75 1.09 13.36
N PRO A 75 -0.05 0.80 14.38
CA PRO A 75 0.18 -0.32 15.30
C PRO A 75 0.35 -1.69 14.63
N MET A 76 -0.25 -1.92 13.43
CA MET A 76 -0.10 -3.18 12.68
C MET A 76 1.34 -3.48 12.25
N GLY A 77 2.20 -2.46 12.14
CA GLY A 77 3.62 -2.66 11.89
C GLY A 77 4.31 -3.54 12.93
N GLY A 78 3.81 -3.52 14.19
CA GLY A 78 4.33 -4.37 15.25
C GLY A 78 4.22 -5.86 14.96
N LEU A 79 3.17 -6.30 14.25
CA LEU A 79 2.98 -7.70 13.84
C LEU A 79 3.93 -8.13 12.72
N PHE A 80 4.49 -7.20 11.99
CA PHE A 80 5.50 -7.46 10.97
C PHE A 80 6.92 -7.39 11.56
N TYR A 81 7.29 -6.24 12.14
CA TYR A 81 8.67 -5.99 12.53
C TYR A 81 9.12 -6.81 13.75
N LEU A 82 8.30 -6.88 14.80
CA LEU A 82 8.72 -7.49 16.05
C LEU A 82 9.00 -9.00 15.95
N PRO A 83 8.11 -9.85 15.38
CA PRO A 83 8.39 -11.27 15.26
C PRO A 83 9.61 -11.57 14.39
N ILE A 84 9.78 -10.83 13.27
CA ILE A 84 10.90 -11.02 12.36
C ILE A 84 12.21 -10.60 13.05
N PHE A 85 12.22 -9.48 13.76
CA PHE A 85 13.40 -9.03 14.50
C PHE A 85 13.81 -10.02 15.60
N LEU A 86 12.85 -10.53 16.36
CA LEU A 86 13.12 -11.52 17.43
C LEU A 86 13.72 -12.81 16.87
N ALA A 87 13.24 -13.28 15.71
CA ALA A 87 13.67 -14.52 15.09
C ALA A 87 14.98 -14.37 14.27
N PHE A 88 15.13 -13.27 13.53
CA PHE A 88 16.18 -13.12 12.51
C PHE A 88 17.09 -11.89 12.72
N GLY A 89 16.80 -11.05 13.72
CA GLY A 89 17.59 -9.86 14.03
C GLY A 89 17.65 -8.87 12.86
N LEU A 90 18.86 -8.34 12.62
CA LEU A 90 19.13 -7.37 11.57
C LEU A 90 19.55 -8.04 10.23
N ASN A 91 18.84 -9.10 9.84
CA ASN A 91 18.96 -9.70 8.51
C ASN A 91 17.79 -9.21 7.62
N PRO A 92 18.03 -8.47 6.50
CA PRO A 92 16.95 -7.90 5.70
C PRO A 92 16.11 -8.95 4.95
N VAL A 93 16.68 -10.11 4.60
CA VAL A 93 16.04 -11.12 3.74
C VAL A 93 14.66 -11.57 4.25
N PRO A 94 14.46 -11.95 5.52
CA PRO A 94 13.14 -12.36 6.03
C PRO A 94 12.09 -11.23 5.97
N TYR A 95 12.49 -9.98 6.16
CA TYR A 95 11.58 -8.83 6.08
C TYR A 95 11.06 -8.66 4.65
N HIS A 96 11.96 -8.70 3.66
CA HIS A 96 11.57 -8.66 2.24
C HIS A 96 10.73 -9.88 1.84
N ALA A 97 11.08 -11.08 2.31
CA ALA A 97 10.32 -12.29 2.01
C ALA A 97 8.86 -12.19 2.50
N VAL A 98 8.65 -11.75 3.74
CA VAL A 98 7.30 -11.55 4.29
C VAL A 98 6.56 -10.44 3.55
N LEU A 99 7.24 -9.32 3.23
CA LEU A 99 6.66 -8.25 2.43
C LEU A 99 6.17 -8.74 1.07
N LEU A 100 6.98 -9.52 0.35
CA LEU A 100 6.58 -10.10 -0.95
C LEU A 100 5.38 -11.03 -0.81
N LEU A 101 5.30 -11.84 0.25
CA LEU A 101 4.12 -12.69 0.50
C LEU A 101 2.86 -11.87 0.76
N LEU A 102 2.95 -10.77 1.50
CA LEU A 102 1.83 -9.84 1.72
C LEU A 102 1.37 -9.21 0.40
N LEU A 103 2.30 -8.79 -0.46
CA LEU A 103 1.99 -8.22 -1.78
C LEU A 103 1.37 -9.24 -2.73
N LEU A 104 1.85 -10.48 -2.71
CA LEU A 104 1.25 -11.57 -3.49
C LEU A 104 -0.18 -11.87 -3.03
N ALA A 105 -0.42 -11.90 -1.71
CA ALA A 105 -1.76 -12.04 -1.16
C ALA A 105 -2.67 -10.84 -1.54
N GLY A 106 -2.12 -9.62 -1.52
CA GLY A 106 -2.78 -8.41 -2.02
C GLY A 106 -3.18 -8.51 -3.49
N ALA A 107 -2.31 -9.05 -4.34
CA ALA A 107 -2.59 -9.26 -5.75
C ALA A 107 -3.73 -10.29 -5.98
N TYR A 108 -3.79 -11.35 -5.15
CA TYR A 108 -4.93 -12.27 -5.16
C TYR A 108 -6.24 -11.56 -4.75
N LEU A 109 -6.19 -10.75 -3.70
CA LEU A 109 -7.34 -9.95 -3.28
C LEU A 109 -7.75 -8.94 -4.35
N MET A 110 -6.82 -8.42 -5.13
CA MET A 110 -7.12 -7.57 -6.28
C MET A 110 -7.94 -8.30 -7.36
N TYR A 111 -7.58 -9.54 -7.68
CA TYR A 111 -8.41 -10.38 -8.55
C TYR A 111 -9.82 -10.53 -7.99
N ARG A 112 -9.95 -10.84 -6.69
CA ARG A 112 -11.26 -10.97 -6.01
C ARG A 112 -12.03 -9.64 -6.00
N PHE A 113 -11.35 -8.51 -5.79
CA PHE A 113 -11.92 -7.17 -5.85
C PHE A 113 -12.57 -6.91 -7.23
N ALA A 114 -11.85 -7.16 -8.32
CA ALA A 114 -12.40 -7.02 -9.67
C ALA A 114 -13.59 -7.95 -9.89
N ARG A 115 -13.53 -9.20 -9.40
CA ARG A 115 -14.61 -10.19 -9.54
C ARG A 115 -15.90 -9.78 -8.81
N VAL A 116 -15.80 -9.29 -7.57
CA VAL A 116 -16.96 -8.85 -6.79
C VAL A 116 -17.60 -7.58 -7.35
N LEU A 117 -16.84 -6.79 -8.11
CA LEU A 117 -17.35 -5.66 -8.89
C LEU A 117 -18.05 -6.07 -10.19
N GLY A 118 -18.09 -7.36 -10.51
CA GLY A 118 -18.77 -7.88 -11.71
C GLY A 118 -17.87 -8.02 -12.95
N CYS A 119 -16.55 -7.86 -12.82
CA CYS A 119 -15.64 -8.12 -13.94
C CYS A 119 -15.65 -9.60 -14.35
N GLY A 120 -15.56 -9.86 -15.66
CA GLY A 120 -15.28 -11.18 -16.19
C GLY A 120 -13.93 -11.74 -15.72
N GLU A 121 -13.64 -13.01 -16.01
CA GLU A 121 -12.38 -13.66 -15.58
C GLU A 121 -11.15 -12.96 -16.18
N LEU A 122 -11.17 -12.66 -17.47
CA LEU A 122 -10.04 -12.05 -18.17
C LEU A 122 -9.73 -10.62 -17.66
N PRO A 123 -10.68 -9.66 -17.61
CA PRO A 123 -10.39 -8.34 -17.07
C PRO A 123 -9.99 -8.39 -15.58
N ALA A 124 -10.52 -9.31 -14.78
CA ALA A 124 -10.08 -9.49 -13.41
C ALA A 124 -8.63 -10.01 -13.30
N ALA A 125 -8.26 -10.97 -14.16
CA ALA A 125 -6.88 -11.46 -14.24
C ALA A 125 -5.92 -10.36 -14.73
N MET A 126 -6.31 -9.56 -15.73
CA MET A 126 -5.51 -8.42 -16.19
C MET A 126 -5.35 -7.36 -15.11
N ALA A 127 -6.40 -7.03 -14.37
CA ALA A 127 -6.34 -6.08 -13.26
C ALA A 127 -5.37 -6.58 -12.17
N ALA A 128 -5.46 -7.85 -11.79
CA ALA A 128 -4.55 -8.45 -10.84
C ALA A 128 -3.11 -8.49 -11.37
N PHE A 129 -2.90 -8.72 -12.66
CA PHE A 129 -1.59 -8.69 -13.30
C PHE A 129 -0.96 -7.29 -13.26
N ILE A 130 -1.73 -6.24 -13.57
CA ILE A 130 -1.28 -4.85 -13.47
C ILE A 130 -0.90 -4.51 -12.02
N ALA A 131 -1.71 -4.94 -11.05
CA ALA A 131 -1.52 -4.61 -9.64
C ALA A 131 -0.51 -5.51 -8.91
N CYS A 132 -0.15 -6.69 -9.44
CA CYS A 132 0.79 -7.60 -8.77
C CYS A 132 2.21 -7.05 -8.76
N TYR A 133 2.60 -6.37 -9.83
CA TYR A 133 3.85 -5.63 -9.90
C TYR A 133 3.66 -4.38 -10.76
N HIS A 134 3.60 -3.24 -10.10
CA HIS A 134 3.52 -1.94 -10.76
C HIS A 134 4.83 -1.18 -10.50
N VAL A 135 5.66 -1.06 -11.51
CA VAL A 135 7.01 -0.50 -11.37
C VAL A 135 7.02 0.98 -10.97
N GLY A 136 5.95 1.72 -11.29
CA GLY A 136 5.75 3.09 -10.77
C GLY A 136 5.58 3.17 -9.26
N LEU A 137 5.32 2.03 -8.59
CA LEU A 137 5.24 1.90 -7.13
C LEU A 137 6.42 1.06 -6.58
N SER A 138 7.58 1.17 -7.20
CA SER A 138 8.74 0.27 -6.95
C SER A 138 9.16 0.19 -5.49
N ASN A 139 9.12 1.29 -4.74
CA ASN A 139 9.47 1.27 -3.32
C ASN A 139 8.61 0.31 -2.49
N LEU A 140 7.40 0.01 -2.93
CA LEU A 140 6.54 -0.98 -2.29
C LEU A 140 7.18 -2.39 -2.23
N TYR A 141 8.02 -2.73 -3.21
CA TYR A 141 8.64 -4.06 -3.32
C TYR A 141 10.06 -4.11 -2.73
N TYR A 142 10.77 -2.98 -2.73
CA TYR A 142 12.19 -2.93 -2.41
C TYR A 142 12.52 -2.25 -1.09
N ASN A 143 11.55 -1.63 -0.44
CA ASN A 143 11.73 -0.92 0.81
C ASN A 143 10.73 -1.42 1.85
N THR A 144 11.22 -2.12 2.88
CA THR A 144 10.37 -2.70 3.92
C THR A 144 9.67 -1.66 4.79
N ALA A 145 10.12 -0.40 4.78
CA ALA A 145 9.40 0.70 5.44
C ALA A 145 8.00 0.98 4.84
N PHE A 146 7.72 0.48 3.62
CA PHE A 146 6.40 0.55 3.01
C PHE A 146 5.49 -0.66 3.29
N VAL A 147 5.88 -1.52 4.23
CA VAL A 147 5.01 -2.62 4.70
C VAL A 147 3.63 -2.12 5.18
N PHE A 148 3.56 -0.89 5.69
CA PHE A 148 2.29 -0.28 6.11
C PHE A 148 1.31 -0.11 4.94
N ASP A 149 1.82 0.17 3.74
CA ASP A 149 1.03 0.26 2.51
C ASP A 149 0.57 -1.11 2.06
N ALA A 150 1.45 -2.11 2.11
CA ALA A 150 1.12 -3.50 1.79
C ALA A 150 0.05 -4.06 2.75
N LEU A 151 0.21 -3.87 4.06
CA LEU A 151 -0.77 -4.28 5.08
C LEU A 151 -2.10 -3.53 4.93
N CYS A 152 -2.05 -2.21 4.70
CA CYS A 152 -3.24 -1.41 4.45
C CYS A 152 -3.99 -1.95 3.23
N GLY A 153 -3.33 -2.12 2.10
CA GLY A 153 -3.94 -2.67 0.88
C GLY A 153 -4.51 -4.06 1.10
N LEU A 154 -3.78 -4.95 1.79
CA LEU A 154 -4.23 -6.30 2.10
C LEU A 154 -5.56 -6.27 2.88
N PHE A 155 -5.61 -5.57 4.00
CA PHE A 155 -6.81 -5.51 4.84
C PHE A 155 -7.92 -4.67 4.23
N TYR A 156 -7.59 -3.63 3.49
CA TYR A 156 -8.56 -2.82 2.74
C TYR A 156 -9.29 -3.67 1.70
N PHE A 157 -8.55 -4.37 0.84
CA PHE A 157 -9.13 -5.24 -0.17
C PHE A 157 -9.87 -6.41 0.46
N ALA A 158 -9.36 -7.00 1.55
CA ALA A 158 -10.04 -8.07 2.27
C ALA A 158 -11.38 -7.60 2.85
N ALA A 159 -11.43 -6.43 3.49
CA ALA A 159 -12.66 -5.85 4.02
C ALA A 159 -13.67 -5.56 2.90
N PHE A 160 -13.24 -4.90 1.82
CA PHE A 160 -14.10 -4.60 0.69
C PHE A 160 -14.64 -5.87 0.02
N VAL A 161 -13.77 -6.84 -0.27
CA VAL A 161 -14.17 -8.13 -0.91
C VAL A 161 -15.12 -8.90 0.00
N TYR A 162 -14.88 -8.91 1.31
CA TYR A 162 -15.76 -9.55 2.27
C TYR A 162 -17.16 -8.92 2.25
N TYR A 163 -17.24 -7.59 2.37
CA TYR A 163 -18.48 -6.83 2.27
C TYR A 163 -19.20 -7.09 0.94
N ALA A 164 -18.53 -6.83 -0.17
CA ALA A 164 -19.09 -6.91 -1.50
C ALA A 164 -19.52 -8.34 -1.89
N SER A 165 -18.83 -9.38 -1.39
CA SER A 165 -19.23 -10.77 -1.64
C SER A 165 -20.57 -11.12 -1.00
N ILE A 166 -20.88 -10.60 0.19
CA ILE A 166 -22.16 -10.82 0.86
C ILE A 166 -23.24 -10.00 0.15
N ARG A 167 -22.94 -8.74 -0.17
CA ARG A 167 -23.88 -7.84 -0.87
C ARG A 167 -24.25 -8.34 -2.28
N SER A 168 -23.29 -8.87 -3.02
CA SER A 168 -23.53 -9.44 -4.36
C SER A 168 -24.42 -10.70 -4.34
N SER A 169 -24.52 -11.36 -3.18
CA SER A 169 -25.49 -12.46 -2.97
C SER A 169 -26.90 -11.99 -2.59
N GLY A 170 -27.15 -10.68 -2.58
CA GLY A 170 -28.45 -10.10 -2.22
C GLY A 170 -28.72 -10.02 -0.70
N HIS A 171 -27.72 -10.35 0.13
CA HIS A 171 -27.86 -10.36 1.58
C HIS A 171 -27.24 -9.13 2.23
N PHE A 172 -27.73 -8.76 3.41
CA PHE A 172 -27.09 -7.81 4.31
C PHE A 172 -26.20 -8.55 5.31
N LEU A 173 -25.17 -7.87 5.79
CA LEU A 173 -24.28 -8.45 6.79
C LEU A 173 -25.04 -8.68 8.09
N SER A 174 -24.97 -9.89 8.64
CA SER A 174 -25.41 -10.19 10.01
C SER A 174 -24.53 -9.48 11.04
N ARG A 175 -24.94 -9.45 12.32
CA ARG A 175 -24.14 -8.81 13.40
C ARG A 175 -22.73 -9.38 13.49
N GLY A 176 -22.58 -10.72 13.42
CA GLY A 176 -21.28 -11.39 13.44
C GLY A 176 -20.42 -11.05 12.21
N GLN A 177 -21.05 -10.99 11.02
CA GLN A 177 -20.36 -10.58 9.79
C GLN A 177 -19.96 -9.11 9.82
N THR A 178 -20.79 -8.24 10.40
CA THR A 178 -20.44 -6.82 10.61
C THR A 178 -19.24 -6.69 11.55
N ALA A 179 -19.23 -7.44 12.66
CA ALA A 179 -18.09 -7.45 13.59
C ALA A 179 -16.80 -7.96 12.90
N ALA A 180 -16.89 -9.02 12.10
CA ALA A 180 -15.75 -9.50 11.30
C ALA A 180 -15.24 -8.46 10.30
N PHE A 181 -16.16 -7.80 9.57
CA PHE A 181 -15.81 -6.69 8.68
C PHE A 181 -15.08 -5.56 9.42
N LEU A 182 -15.64 -5.12 10.55
CA LEU A 182 -15.05 -4.05 11.37
C LEU A 182 -13.69 -4.45 11.95
N GLY A 183 -13.49 -5.72 12.31
CA GLY A 183 -12.19 -6.25 12.72
C GLY A 183 -11.13 -6.18 11.61
N ILE A 184 -11.49 -6.57 10.38
CA ILE A 184 -10.60 -6.47 9.21
C ILE A 184 -10.33 -4.98 8.89
N TYR A 185 -11.34 -4.14 8.96
CA TYR A 185 -11.21 -2.71 8.73
C TYR A 185 -10.36 -2.02 9.79
N LEU A 186 -10.46 -2.43 11.06
CA LEU A 186 -9.58 -1.97 12.13
C LEU A 186 -8.10 -2.26 11.81
N CYS A 187 -7.81 -3.46 11.31
CA CYS A 187 -6.44 -3.79 10.87
C CYS A 187 -5.97 -2.87 9.72
N ALA A 188 -6.85 -2.54 8.78
CA ALA A 188 -6.53 -1.59 7.70
C ALA A 188 -6.22 -0.18 8.24
N LEU A 189 -7.05 0.36 9.15
CA LEU A 189 -6.84 1.66 9.80
C LEU A 189 -5.54 1.70 10.60
N ASN A 190 -5.25 0.64 11.34
CA ASN A 190 -4.01 0.50 12.12
C ASN A 190 -2.76 0.30 11.25
N SER A 191 -2.94 0.00 9.96
CA SER A 191 -1.85 -0.11 9.01
C SER A 191 -1.50 1.25 8.41
N LYS A 192 -2.48 1.98 7.87
CA LYS A 192 -2.23 3.29 7.25
C LYS A 192 -3.50 4.13 7.07
N GLU A 193 -3.32 5.43 7.04
CA GLU A 193 -4.36 6.46 6.95
C GLU A 193 -5.21 6.36 5.66
N MET A 194 -4.69 5.74 4.60
CA MET A 194 -5.40 5.46 3.35
C MET A 194 -6.69 4.66 3.57
N ALA A 195 -6.74 3.82 4.60
CA ALA A 195 -7.93 3.05 4.96
C ALA A 195 -9.13 3.93 5.36
N ALA A 196 -8.91 5.18 5.76
CA ALA A 196 -9.96 6.11 6.13
C ALA A 196 -10.98 6.39 5.01
N THR A 197 -10.65 6.09 3.77
CA THR A 197 -11.55 6.24 2.62
C THR A 197 -12.62 5.14 2.52
N MET A 198 -12.48 4.03 3.24
CA MET A 198 -13.37 2.86 3.12
C MET A 198 -14.87 3.19 3.26
N PRO A 199 -15.35 3.96 4.26
CA PRO A 199 -16.77 4.24 4.40
C PRO A 199 -17.35 4.96 3.17
N VAL A 200 -16.59 5.89 2.59
CA VAL A 200 -17.01 6.63 1.37
C VAL A 200 -17.01 5.73 0.14
N ILE A 201 -16.04 4.83 0.04
CA ILE A 201 -15.99 3.83 -1.04
C ILE A 201 -17.14 2.81 -0.93
N LEU A 202 -17.50 2.39 0.28
CA LEU A 202 -18.69 1.55 0.48
C LEU A 202 -19.99 2.29 0.11
N LEU A 203 -20.08 3.57 0.43
CA LEU A 203 -21.20 4.40 0.02
C LEU A 203 -21.29 4.49 -1.51
N ALA A 204 -20.17 4.72 -2.20
CA ALA A 204 -20.10 4.75 -3.65
C ALA A 204 -20.49 3.38 -4.26
N TYR A 205 -20.07 2.28 -3.62
CA TYR A 205 -20.43 0.93 -4.02
C TYR A 205 -21.94 0.69 -3.93
N GLU A 206 -22.57 1.00 -2.80
CA GLU A 206 -24.02 0.86 -2.64
C GLU A 206 -24.78 1.77 -3.62
N TRP A 207 -24.34 3.02 -3.78
CA TRP A 207 -25.00 3.99 -4.64
C TRP A 207 -24.97 3.61 -6.12
N LEU A 208 -23.84 3.14 -6.61
CA LEU A 208 -23.63 2.92 -8.05
C LEU A 208 -23.96 1.49 -8.49
N LEU A 209 -23.80 0.52 -7.59
CA LEU A 209 -23.88 -0.90 -7.94
C LEU A 209 -25.06 -1.63 -7.28
N HIS A 210 -25.70 -1.03 -6.28
CA HIS A 210 -26.86 -1.61 -5.57
C HIS A 210 -27.99 -0.60 -5.42
N GLU A 211 -28.34 -0.24 -4.21
CA GLU A 211 -29.45 0.63 -3.89
C GLU A 211 -28.95 1.98 -3.34
N PRO A 212 -29.21 3.09 -4.06
CA PRO A 212 -28.84 4.41 -3.56
C PRO A 212 -29.56 4.71 -2.23
N PRO A 213 -28.93 5.46 -1.31
CA PRO A 213 -29.61 5.90 -0.10
C PRO A 213 -30.85 6.73 -0.47
N PRO A 214 -32.01 6.39 0.06
CA PRO A 214 -33.24 7.07 -0.31
C PRO A 214 -33.33 8.46 0.33
N TRP A 215 -33.92 9.42 -0.37
CA TRP A 215 -34.08 10.81 0.10
C TRP A 215 -35.17 10.98 1.16
N ARG A 216 -36.15 10.06 1.25
CA ARG A 216 -37.22 10.14 2.25
C ARG A 216 -36.74 9.59 3.58
N TRP A 217 -36.95 10.35 4.68
CA TRP A 217 -36.43 10.02 6.01
C TRP A 217 -36.80 8.61 6.50
N GLN A 218 -38.06 8.21 6.33
CA GLN A 218 -38.51 6.87 6.75
C GLN A 218 -37.78 5.74 5.97
N ALA A 219 -37.61 5.93 4.67
CA ALA A 219 -36.89 4.99 3.82
C ALA A 219 -35.38 5.01 4.14
N LEU A 220 -34.80 6.18 4.42
CA LEU A 220 -33.41 6.33 4.87
C LEU A 220 -33.18 5.61 6.20
N ALA A 221 -34.08 5.76 7.17
CA ALA A 221 -33.97 5.06 8.46
C ALA A 221 -34.02 3.53 8.30
N LYS A 222 -34.84 3.02 7.37
CA LYS A 222 -34.87 1.60 7.01
C LYS A 222 -33.56 1.17 6.32
N TRP A 223 -33.06 1.97 5.38
CA TRP A 223 -31.81 1.72 4.67
C TRP A 223 -30.60 1.72 5.63
N LEU A 224 -30.55 2.65 6.59
CA LEU A 224 -29.52 2.70 7.64
C LEU A 224 -29.53 1.48 8.57
N ARG A 225 -30.70 0.84 8.79
CA ARG A 225 -30.78 -0.41 9.57
C ARG A 225 -30.40 -1.65 8.73
N GLY A 226 -30.40 -1.54 7.40
CA GLY A 226 -29.97 -2.57 6.45
C GLY A 226 -28.54 -2.32 5.96
N PRO A 227 -28.36 -2.00 4.66
CA PRO A 227 -27.01 -1.84 4.08
C PRO A 227 -26.23 -0.68 4.71
N GLY A 228 -26.92 0.38 5.12
CA GLY A 228 -26.29 1.54 5.75
C GLY A 228 -25.71 1.29 7.14
N SER A 229 -26.09 0.20 7.83
CA SER A 229 -25.59 -0.05 9.19
C SER A 229 -24.08 -0.26 9.21
N VAL A 230 -23.53 -1.01 8.27
CA VAL A 230 -22.07 -1.22 8.16
C VAL A 230 -21.36 0.08 7.83
N LEU A 231 -21.95 0.91 6.95
CA LEU A 231 -21.41 2.23 6.61
C LEU A 231 -21.37 3.13 7.85
N CYS A 232 -22.44 3.15 8.66
CA CYS A 232 -22.48 3.95 9.88
C CYS A 232 -21.41 3.50 10.90
N TRP A 233 -21.28 2.20 11.15
CA TRP A 233 -20.28 1.69 12.08
C TRP A 233 -18.85 1.93 11.58
N SER A 234 -18.60 1.73 10.28
CA SER A 234 -17.30 2.02 9.70
C SER A 234 -16.98 3.53 9.70
N ALA A 235 -17.98 4.38 9.44
CA ALA A 235 -17.83 5.84 9.53
C ALA A 235 -17.55 6.29 10.98
N LEU A 236 -18.27 5.73 11.97
CA LEU A 236 -18.01 6.02 13.39
C LEU A 236 -16.59 5.61 13.79
N MET A 237 -16.17 4.39 13.43
CA MET A 237 -14.80 3.92 13.70
C MET A 237 -13.77 4.85 13.04
N ASN A 238 -14.04 5.28 11.81
CA ASN A 238 -13.18 6.21 11.08
C ASN A 238 -13.10 7.58 11.73
N LEU A 239 -14.21 8.11 12.23
CA LEU A 239 -14.24 9.39 12.98
C LEU A 239 -13.39 9.31 14.24
N VAL A 240 -13.49 8.22 15.00
CA VAL A 240 -12.65 7.99 16.20
C VAL A 240 -11.16 7.91 15.81
N PHE A 241 -10.85 7.20 14.72
CA PHE A 241 -9.49 7.11 14.19
C PHE A 241 -8.95 8.49 13.76
N LEU A 242 -9.70 9.25 12.98
CA LEU A 242 -9.31 10.58 12.52
C LEU A 242 -9.16 11.57 13.70
N TYR A 243 -10.04 11.47 14.68
CA TYR A 243 -9.90 12.23 15.92
C TYR A 243 -8.56 11.91 16.61
N GLY A 244 -8.23 10.62 16.76
CA GLY A 244 -6.95 10.21 17.34
C GLY A 244 -5.74 10.71 16.56
N LYS A 245 -5.78 10.64 15.24
CA LYS A 245 -4.70 11.12 14.37
C LYS A 245 -4.55 12.66 14.41
N GLY A 246 -5.64 13.39 14.52
CA GLY A 246 -5.65 14.86 14.61
C GLY A 246 -5.35 15.38 16.01
N PHE A 247 -6.05 14.87 17.02
CA PHE A 247 -6.09 15.47 18.36
C PHE A 247 -5.50 14.57 19.45
N GLY A 248 -5.26 13.29 19.16
CA GLY A 248 -4.73 12.33 20.12
C GLY A 248 -3.34 12.71 20.66
N PRO A 249 -2.93 12.12 21.81
CA PRO A 249 -1.61 12.38 22.41
C PRO A 249 -0.44 12.06 21.45
N SER A 250 -0.59 11.01 20.65
CA SER A 250 0.40 10.57 19.63
C SER A 250 -0.04 10.92 18.21
N GLY A 251 -0.87 11.96 18.02
CA GLY A 251 -1.46 12.33 16.74
C GLY A 251 -0.43 12.78 15.71
N LEU A 252 -0.65 12.40 14.45
CA LEU A 252 0.25 12.70 13.33
C LEU A 252 0.40 14.19 13.03
N VAL A 253 -0.62 14.99 13.30
CA VAL A 253 -0.60 16.45 13.08
C VAL A 253 0.54 17.15 13.83
N LYS A 254 1.04 16.54 14.91
CA LYS A 254 2.19 17.04 15.68
C LYS A 254 3.53 16.84 14.96
N ILE A 255 3.56 16.01 13.93
CA ILE A 255 4.77 15.68 13.16
C ILE A 255 4.79 16.56 11.92
N SER A 256 5.84 17.36 11.72
CA SER A 256 5.97 18.31 10.61
C SER A 256 5.76 17.67 9.23
N ALA A 257 6.23 16.44 9.04
CA ALA A 257 6.07 15.68 7.79
C ALA A 257 4.60 15.34 7.44
N TYR A 258 3.64 15.48 8.37
CA TYR A 258 2.21 15.25 8.16
C TYR A 258 1.40 16.55 8.13
N ARG A 259 2.07 17.69 8.02
CA ARG A 259 1.40 18.98 7.87
C ARG A 259 0.59 19.01 6.57
N THR A 260 -0.65 19.47 6.67
CA THR A 260 -1.55 19.61 5.52
C THR A 260 -1.66 21.07 5.06
N ALA A 261 -1.77 21.30 3.76
CA ALA A 261 -2.14 22.58 3.17
C ALA A 261 -3.28 22.35 2.18
N PHE A 262 -4.44 22.93 2.48
CA PHE A 262 -5.60 22.86 1.59
C PHE A 262 -5.53 24.02 0.59
N SER A 263 -4.73 23.85 -0.47
CA SER A 263 -4.60 24.79 -1.55
C SER A 263 -4.81 24.13 -2.92
N TRP A 264 -5.21 24.90 -3.90
CA TRP A 264 -5.34 24.44 -5.28
C TRP A 264 -3.98 23.99 -5.84
N GLU A 265 -2.93 24.73 -5.56
CA GLU A 265 -1.57 24.42 -6.00
C GLU A 265 -1.12 23.05 -5.49
N GLN A 266 -1.37 22.74 -4.20
CA GLN A 266 -1.05 21.44 -3.62
C GLN A 266 -1.84 20.30 -4.30
N ALA A 267 -3.12 20.52 -4.59
CA ALA A 267 -3.93 19.53 -5.29
C ALA A 267 -3.42 19.28 -6.71
N VAL A 268 -3.09 20.32 -7.45
CA VAL A 268 -2.54 20.19 -8.83
C VAL A 268 -1.20 19.47 -8.80
N ASP A 269 -0.26 19.89 -7.96
CA ASP A 269 1.06 19.25 -7.83
C ASP A 269 0.94 17.76 -7.45
N PHE A 270 0.00 17.43 -6.55
CA PHE A 270 -0.28 16.05 -6.22
C PHE A 270 -0.83 15.27 -7.43
N GLN A 271 -1.79 15.81 -8.17
CA GLN A 271 -2.41 15.13 -9.31
C GLN A 271 -1.40 14.89 -10.45
N GLU A 272 -0.50 15.83 -10.72
CA GLU A 272 0.59 15.67 -11.69
C GLU A 272 1.52 14.50 -11.33
N ARG A 273 1.91 14.39 -10.05
CA ARG A 273 2.72 13.26 -9.55
C ARG A 273 1.94 11.96 -9.58
N TYR A 274 0.71 11.96 -9.09
CA TYR A 274 -0.16 10.80 -9.02
C TYR A 274 -0.34 10.14 -10.39
N ILE A 275 -0.73 10.93 -11.38
CA ILE A 275 -0.89 10.42 -12.75
C ILE A 275 0.47 10.04 -13.35
N GLY A 276 1.52 10.80 -13.08
CA GLY A 276 2.88 10.48 -13.50
C GLY A 276 3.34 9.10 -13.00
N ASP A 277 3.13 8.79 -11.74
CA ASP A 277 3.51 7.51 -11.14
C ASP A 277 2.69 6.35 -11.71
N ILE A 278 1.37 6.53 -11.89
CA ILE A 278 0.49 5.50 -12.47
C ILE A 278 0.84 5.20 -13.94
N PHE A 279 1.29 6.19 -14.70
CA PHE A 279 1.62 6.02 -16.12
C PHE A 279 3.13 5.93 -16.41
N TYR A 280 3.97 5.63 -15.41
CA TYR A 280 5.43 5.47 -15.54
C TYR A 280 6.17 6.70 -16.06
N HIS A 281 5.73 7.88 -15.65
CA HIS A 281 6.31 9.15 -16.05
C HIS A 281 6.75 10.03 -14.87
N PRO A 282 7.59 9.51 -13.91
CA PRO A 282 8.09 10.32 -12.82
C PRO A 282 9.09 11.37 -13.30
N PRO A 283 9.28 12.50 -12.61
CA PRO A 283 8.71 12.74 -11.27
C PRO A 283 7.27 13.25 -11.30
N ARG A 284 6.79 13.78 -12.40
CA ARG A 284 5.41 14.26 -12.59
C ARG A 284 5.13 14.53 -14.07
N LEU A 285 3.87 14.50 -14.44
CA LEU A 285 3.40 14.99 -15.75
C LEU A 285 3.11 16.49 -15.67
N ASP A 286 3.15 17.14 -16.83
CA ASP A 286 2.66 18.51 -16.97
C ASP A 286 1.15 18.58 -16.68
N TRP A 287 0.69 19.74 -16.13
CA TRP A 287 -0.70 19.94 -15.75
C TRP A 287 -1.68 19.77 -16.92
N LEU A 288 -1.28 20.19 -18.15
CA LEU A 288 -2.12 20.06 -19.34
C LEU A 288 -2.31 18.59 -19.71
N VAL A 289 -1.23 17.81 -19.71
CA VAL A 289 -1.27 16.36 -20.00
C VAL A 289 -2.08 15.63 -18.93
N THR A 290 -1.88 15.96 -17.67
CA THR A 290 -2.66 15.42 -16.53
C THR A 290 -4.15 15.71 -16.69
N SER A 291 -4.50 16.94 -17.02
CA SER A 291 -5.89 17.37 -17.27
C SER A 291 -6.51 16.64 -18.47
N LEU A 292 -5.77 16.47 -19.56
CA LEU A 292 -6.22 15.73 -20.73
C LEU A 292 -6.47 14.25 -20.41
N ILE A 293 -5.62 13.63 -19.60
CA ILE A 293 -5.82 12.24 -19.16
C ILE A 293 -7.12 12.14 -18.34
N TRP A 294 -7.33 13.04 -17.37
CA TRP A 294 -8.56 13.05 -16.56
C TRP A 294 -9.81 13.29 -17.41
N LEU A 295 -9.76 14.22 -18.37
CA LEU A 295 -10.86 14.47 -19.30
C LEU A 295 -11.16 13.25 -20.16
N ALA A 296 -10.13 12.60 -20.71
CA ALA A 296 -10.28 11.40 -21.53
C ALA A 296 -10.87 10.25 -20.74
N VAL A 297 -10.37 9.99 -19.52
CA VAL A 297 -10.89 8.93 -18.64
C VAL A 297 -12.34 9.23 -18.26
N THR A 298 -12.65 10.45 -17.86
CA THR A 298 -14.02 10.88 -17.53
C THR A 298 -14.95 10.68 -18.71
N TYR A 299 -14.57 11.17 -19.90
CA TYR A 299 -15.34 10.98 -21.12
C TYR A 299 -15.63 9.51 -21.42
N LEU A 300 -14.61 8.65 -21.35
CA LEU A 300 -14.74 7.21 -21.62
C LEU A 300 -15.68 6.54 -20.63
N VAL A 301 -15.54 6.84 -19.34
CA VAL A 301 -16.37 6.30 -18.26
C VAL A 301 -17.85 6.65 -18.45
N TRP A 302 -18.14 7.92 -18.73
CA TRP A 302 -19.54 8.39 -18.92
C TRP A 302 -20.15 7.91 -20.23
N ARG A 303 -19.38 7.89 -21.31
CA ARG A 303 -19.82 7.37 -22.61
C ARG A 303 -20.22 5.89 -22.56
N ARG A 304 -19.49 5.07 -21.78
CA ARG A 304 -19.76 3.63 -21.68
C ARG A 304 -20.98 3.29 -20.81
N LYS A 305 -21.47 4.22 -20.02
CA LYS A 305 -22.68 4.09 -19.15
C LYS A 305 -22.67 2.86 -18.23
N ARG A 306 -21.49 2.29 -17.90
CA ARG A 306 -21.34 1.11 -17.03
C ARG A 306 -21.14 1.55 -15.57
N PRO A 307 -21.99 1.09 -14.62
CA PRO A 307 -21.82 1.44 -13.19
C PRO A 307 -20.45 1.09 -12.64
N LEU A 308 -19.87 -0.06 -13.06
CA LEU A 308 -18.51 -0.47 -12.70
C LEU A 308 -17.46 0.61 -13.02
N LEU A 309 -17.47 1.16 -14.24
CA LEU A 309 -16.47 2.17 -14.64
C LEU A 309 -16.65 3.46 -13.85
N ARG A 310 -17.91 3.85 -13.54
CA ARG A 310 -18.19 5.00 -12.69
C ARG A 310 -17.70 4.76 -11.26
N PHE A 311 -17.89 3.56 -10.73
CA PHE A 311 -17.35 3.20 -9.41
C PHE A 311 -15.82 3.30 -9.39
N CYS A 312 -15.13 2.72 -10.39
CA CYS A 312 -13.68 2.83 -10.50
C CYS A 312 -13.21 4.28 -10.60
N TRP A 313 -13.93 5.14 -11.33
CA TRP A 313 -13.62 6.56 -11.44
C TRP A 313 -13.74 7.27 -10.09
N PHE A 314 -14.83 7.07 -9.34
CA PHE A 314 -14.95 7.59 -7.97
C PHE A 314 -13.87 7.02 -7.06
N TYR A 315 -13.57 5.73 -7.20
CA TYR A 315 -12.54 5.06 -6.40
C TYR A 315 -11.17 5.73 -6.57
N VAL A 316 -10.72 5.98 -7.79
CA VAL A 316 -9.40 6.59 -8.05
C VAL A 316 -9.32 8.07 -7.69
N LEU A 317 -10.47 8.75 -7.59
CA LEU A 317 -10.53 10.13 -7.10
C LEU A 317 -10.55 10.22 -5.56
N LEU A 318 -11.27 9.31 -4.90
CA LEU A 318 -11.51 9.40 -3.46
C LEU A 318 -10.41 8.74 -2.63
N THR A 319 -9.80 7.67 -3.13
CA THR A 319 -8.79 6.93 -2.36
C THR A 319 -7.51 7.71 -2.08
N PRO A 320 -7.00 8.63 -2.93
CA PRO A 320 -5.78 9.38 -2.62
C PRO A 320 -5.99 10.58 -1.67
N LEU A 321 -7.25 10.99 -1.38
CA LEU A 321 -7.56 12.16 -0.56
C LEU A 321 -6.76 12.27 0.76
N PRO A 322 -6.49 11.19 1.52
CA PRO A 322 -5.71 11.28 2.76
C PRO A 322 -4.28 11.77 2.59
N ILE A 323 -3.72 11.71 1.38
CA ILE A 323 -2.33 12.12 1.10
C ILE A 323 -2.24 13.33 0.16
N GLU A 324 -3.34 13.70 -0.50
CA GLU A 324 -3.38 14.74 -1.52
C GLU A 324 -2.93 16.10 -0.99
N PHE A 325 -3.31 16.43 0.24
CA PHE A 325 -3.04 17.73 0.85
C PHE A 325 -1.82 17.74 1.80
N LEU A 326 -0.97 16.72 1.77
CA LEU A 326 0.24 16.66 2.60
C LEU A 326 1.37 17.48 1.96
N VAL A 327 1.87 18.50 2.68
CA VAL A 327 2.91 19.43 2.18
C VAL A 327 4.21 18.71 1.85
N ALA A 328 4.62 17.76 2.68
CA ALA A 328 5.87 17.03 2.48
C ALA A 328 5.85 16.08 1.26
N GLY A 329 4.68 15.97 0.58
CA GLY A 329 4.48 14.94 -0.43
C GLY A 329 4.57 13.53 0.15
N ARG A 330 4.31 12.52 -0.63
CA ARG A 330 4.43 11.10 -0.25
C ARG A 330 5.03 10.30 -1.38
N ASP A 331 5.72 9.24 -1.00
CA ASP A 331 6.25 8.27 -1.94
C ASP A 331 5.12 7.59 -2.73
N GLN A 332 5.42 7.21 -3.97
CA GLN A 332 4.49 6.52 -4.87
C GLN A 332 3.94 5.21 -4.31
N ALA A 333 4.65 4.53 -3.41
CA ALA A 333 4.14 3.32 -2.75
C ALA A 333 2.81 3.55 -2.02
N CYS A 334 2.54 4.80 -1.56
CA CYS A 334 1.28 5.18 -0.93
C CYS A 334 0.07 5.06 -1.86
N LEU A 335 0.29 4.97 -3.17
CA LEU A 335 -0.77 4.82 -4.18
C LEU A 335 -1.27 3.37 -4.34
N TYR A 336 -0.78 2.42 -3.54
CA TYR A 336 -1.12 1.00 -3.70
C TYR A 336 -2.63 0.72 -3.61
N VAL A 337 -3.32 1.36 -2.67
CA VAL A 337 -4.78 1.25 -2.60
C VAL A 337 -5.43 1.87 -3.84
N CYS A 338 -4.95 3.02 -4.30
CA CYS A 338 -5.49 3.73 -5.46
C CYS A 338 -5.31 2.93 -6.76
N LEU A 339 -4.21 2.20 -6.89
CA LEU A 339 -3.90 1.36 -8.06
C LEU A 339 -5.02 0.36 -8.39
N ALA A 340 -5.78 -0.11 -7.38
CA ALA A 340 -6.89 -1.04 -7.60
C ALA A 340 -7.93 -0.52 -8.58
N GLY A 341 -8.38 0.70 -8.40
CA GLY A 341 -9.36 1.33 -9.28
C GLY A 341 -8.81 1.52 -10.69
N TRP A 342 -7.56 1.98 -10.82
CA TRP A 342 -6.88 2.13 -12.10
C TRP A 342 -6.70 0.79 -12.82
N ALA A 343 -6.28 -0.25 -12.10
CA ALA A 343 -6.07 -1.57 -12.68
C ALA A 343 -7.37 -2.17 -13.22
N VAL A 344 -8.48 -2.06 -12.45
CA VAL A 344 -9.80 -2.55 -12.91
C VAL A 344 -10.32 -1.73 -14.10
N LEU A 345 -10.15 -0.40 -14.06
CA LEU A 345 -10.56 0.48 -15.14
C LEU A 345 -9.76 0.19 -16.42
N ALA A 346 -8.45 0.14 -16.34
CA ALA A 346 -7.56 -0.16 -17.46
C ALA A 346 -7.85 -1.55 -18.05
N ALA A 347 -7.96 -2.58 -17.20
CA ALA A 347 -8.24 -3.95 -17.64
C ALA A 347 -9.62 -4.06 -18.34
N THR A 348 -10.65 -3.38 -17.80
CA THR A 348 -11.99 -3.40 -18.39
C THR A 348 -12.02 -2.70 -19.74
N LEU A 349 -11.41 -1.51 -19.85
CA LEU A 349 -11.33 -0.76 -21.12
C LEU A 349 -10.49 -1.50 -22.16
N SER A 350 -9.36 -2.08 -21.73
CA SER A 350 -8.50 -2.87 -22.61
C SER A 350 -9.20 -4.10 -23.16
N THR A 351 -9.92 -4.85 -22.32
CA THR A 351 -10.68 -6.03 -22.79
C THR A 351 -11.80 -5.67 -23.74
N ASP A 352 -12.48 -4.53 -23.57
CA ASP A 352 -13.46 -4.03 -24.52
C ASP A 352 -12.81 -3.72 -25.87
N TRP A 353 -11.64 -3.11 -25.84
CA TRP A 353 -10.87 -2.76 -27.04
C TRP A 353 -10.39 -4.01 -27.76
N LEU A 354 -9.84 -4.97 -27.02
CA LEU A 354 -9.41 -6.28 -27.55
C LEU A 354 -10.57 -7.05 -28.15
N ALA A 355 -11.77 -6.98 -27.57
CA ALA A 355 -12.97 -7.61 -28.15
C ALA A 355 -13.37 -6.95 -29.49
N GLY A 356 -13.18 -5.63 -29.60
CA GLY A 356 -13.33 -4.90 -30.88
C GLY A 356 -12.35 -5.37 -31.93
N ALA A 357 -11.04 -5.36 -31.57
CA ALA A 357 -9.97 -5.84 -32.43
C ALA A 357 -10.15 -7.30 -32.87
N THR A 358 -10.59 -8.17 -31.96
CA THR A 358 -10.90 -9.58 -32.25
C THR A 358 -11.97 -9.70 -33.33
N ARG A 359 -13.04 -8.86 -33.26
CA ARG A 359 -14.11 -8.90 -34.30
C ARG A 359 -13.59 -8.50 -35.67
N VAL A 360 -12.75 -7.48 -35.74
CA VAL A 360 -12.13 -7.04 -36.99
C VAL A 360 -11.23 -8.11 -37.55
N LEU A 361 -10.33 -8.67 -36.75
CA LEU A 361 -9.40 -9.70 -37.18
C LEU A 361 -10.11 -11.01 -37.58
N ALA A 362 -11.16 -11.42 -36.86
CA ALA A 362 -11.93 -12.63 -37.20
C ALA A 362 -12.70 -12.50 -38.52
N ALA A 363 -12.94 -11.29 -39.02
CA ALA A 363 -13.54 -11.06 -40.32
C ALA A 363 -12.53 -11.18 -41.48
N GLU A 364 -11.22 -11.08 -41.19
CA GLU A 364 -10.16 -11.18 -42.20
C GLU A 364 -9.99 -12.62 -42.70
N PRO A 365 -9.77 -12.86 -44.02
CA PRO A 365 -9.63 -14.19 -44.59
C PRO A 365 -8.54 -15.04 -43.91
N LEU A 366 -7.44 -14.41 -43.51
CA LEU A 366 -6.28 -15.06 -42.88
C LEU A 366 -6.63 -15.70 -41.54
N PHE A 367 -7.54 -15.08 -40.78
CA PHE A 367 -7.91 -15.50 -39.41
C PHE A 367 -9.25 -16.25 -39.35
N ARG A 368 -9.96 -16.44 -40.46
CA ARG A 368 -11.29 -17.06 -40.54
C ARG A 368 -11.35 -18.48 -39.99
N ARG A 369 -10.21 -19.19 -39.98
CA ARG A 369 -10.11 -20.56 -39.44
C ARG A 369 -9.85 -20.64 -37.95
N LEU A 370 -9.58 -19.47 -37.31
CA LEU A 370 -9.31 -19.40 -35.87
C LEU A 370 -10.58 -19.04 -35.13
N GLU A 371 -10.81 -19.73 -34.01
CA GLU A 371 -11.90 -19.37 -33.10
C GLU A 371 -11.68 -17.95 -32.55
N PRO A 372 -12.68 -17.06 -32.55
CA PRO A 372 -12.55 -15.70 -32.00
C PRO A 372 -12.03 -15.67 -30.57
N ARG A 373 -12.34 -16.69 -29.75
CA ARG A 373 -11.80 -16.83 -28.39
C ARG A 373 -10.29 -16.98 -28.35
N ARG A 374 -9.70 -17.71 -29.30
CA ARG A 374 -8.24 -17.88 -29.39
C ARG A 374 -7.56 -16.57 -29.82
N ILE A 375 -8.14 -15.87 -30.82
CA ILE A 375 -7.65 -14.56 -31.24
C ILE A 375 -7.66 -13.60 -30.03
N HIS A 376 -8.76 -13.55 -29.28
CA HIS A 376 -8.90 -12.70 -28.09
C HIS A 376 -7.87 -13.04 -27.00
N ALA A 377 -7.64 -14.33 -26.74
CA ALA A 377 -6.65 -14.78 -25.76
C ALA A 377 -5.21 -14.40 -26.17
N VAL A 378 -4.88 -14.55 -27.46
CA VAL A 378 -3.57 -14.14 -27.99
C VAL A 378 -3.36 -12.64 -27.88
N LEU A 379 -4.35 -11.85 -28.25
CA LEU A 379 -4.27 -10.39 -28.11
C LEU A 379 -4.13 -9.95 -26.65
N ALA A 380 -4.87 -10.59 -25.74
CA ALA A 380 -4.77 -10.29 -24.31
C ALA A 380 -3.38 -10.67 -23.75
N ALA A 381 -2.86 -11.84 -24.15
CA ALA A 381 -1.50 -12.27 -23.76
C ALA A 381 -0.45 -11.30 -24.32
N ALA A 382 -0.56 -10.89 -25.58
CA ALA A 382 0.33 -9.89 -26.18
C ALA A 382 0.31 -8.56 -25.43
N ALA A 383 -0.88 -8.06 -25.07
CA ALA A 383 -1.02 -6.83 -24.30
C ALA A 383 -0.35 -6.94 -22.91
N MET A 384 -0.52 -8.07 -22.23
CA MET A 384 0.13 -8.31 -20.92
C MET A 384 1.65 -8.43 -21.06
N ILE A 385 2.15 -9.07 -22.11
CA ILE A 385 3.60 -9.18 -22.39
C ILE A 385 4.18 -7.78 -22.66
N LEU A 386 3.51 -6.96 -23.47
CA LEU A 386 3.95 -5.58 -23.74
C LEU A 386 3.98 -4.73 -22.45
N PHE A 387 2.96 -4.86 -21.61
CA PHE A 387 2.93 -4.18 -20.31
C PHE A 387 4.09 -4.66 -19.41
N ALA A 388 4.33 -5.97 -19.32
CA ALA A 388 5.44 -6.53 -18.56
C ALA A 388 6.80 -6.09 -19.09
N GLN A 389 6.95 -6.06 -20.42
CA GLN A 389 8.19 -5.62 -21.09
C GLN A 389 8.50 -4.15 -20.82
N GLU A 390 7.48 -3.27 -20.85
CA GLU A 390 7.66 -1.87 -20.54
C GLU A 390 7.98 -1.66 -19.05
N GLY A 391 7.28 -2.35 -18.17
CA GLY A 391 7.61 -2.39 -16.74
C GLY A 391 9.05 -2.85 -16.48
N TRP A 392 9.51 -3.90 -17.18
CA TRP A 392 10.88 -4.39 -17.06
C TRP A 392 11.92 -3.36 -17.54
N ARG A 393 11.67 -2.72 -18.70
CA ARG A 393 12.55 -1.64 -19.20
C ARG A 393 12.66 -0.48 -18.24
N PHE A 394 11.53 -0.06 -17.66
CA PHE A 394 11.51 1.02 -16.68
C PHE A 394 12.25 0.60 -15.39
N LYS A 395 12.03 -0.61 -14.91
CA LYS A 395 12.76 -1.18 -13.78
C LYS A 395 14.27 -1.08 -13.98
N GLN A 396 14.78 -1.58 -15.10
CA GLN A 396 16.22 -1.55 -15.38
C GLN A 396 16.80 -0.14 -15.48
N ARG A 397 16.07 0.80 -16.08
CA ARG A 397 16.57 2.15 -16.35
C ARG A 397 16.48 3.09 -15.12
N LYS A 398 15.45 2.92 -14.29
CA LYS A 398 15.12 3.89 -13.24
C LYS A 398 15.16 3.28 -11.84
N VAL A 399 14.61 2.08 -11.65
CA VAL A 399 14.43 1.48 -10.33
C VAL A 399 15.72 0.84 -9.83
N GLU A 400 16.36 -0.02 -10.59
CA GLU A 400 17.57 -0.70 -10.15
C GLU A 400 18.72 0.24 -9.74
N PRO A 401 19.02 1.34 -10.49
CA PRO A 401 20.04 2.29 -10.05
C PRO A 401 19.69 2.97 -8.73
N ALA A 402 18.42 3.30 -8.50
CA ALA A 402 17.96 3.92 -7.27
C ALA A 402 18.08 2.95 -6.07
N ILE A 403 17.69 1.69 -6.26
CA ILE A 403 17.75 0.65 -5.22
C ILE A 403 19.19 0.34 -4.82
N ARG A 404 20.13 0.27 -5.75
CA ARG A 404 21.56 0.02 -5.44
C ARG A 404 22.14 1.05 -4.49
N ASN A 405 21.63 2.28 -4.51
CA ASN A 405 22.05 3.36 -3.62
C ASN A 405 21.22 3.42 -2.33
N MET A 406 19.99 2.88 -2.36
CA MET A 406 19.12 2.84 -1.19
C MET A 406 19.72 1.92 -0.11
N GLY A 407 19.80 2.41 1.11
CA GLY A 407 20.31 1.62 2.24
C GLY A 407 21.79 1.24 2.18
N ARG A 408 22.57 1.74 1.22
CA ARG A 408 24.02 1.43 1.10
C ARG A 408 24.77 1.76 2.38
N LEU A 409 24.48 2.91 2.97
CA LEU A 409 25.14 3.35 4.20
C LEU A 409 24.72 2.44 5.38
N THR A 410 23.44 2.15 5.52
CA THR A 410 22.94 1.22 6.55
C THR A 410 23.58 -0.16 6.42
N ALA A 411 23.69 -0.70 5.19
CA ALA A 411 24.36 -1.97 4.94
C ALA A 411 25.85 -1.94 5.32
N GLN A 412 26.55 -0.85 5.02
CA GLN A 412 27.98 -0.65 5.37
C GLN A 412 28.16 -0.61 6.89
N VAL A 413 27.33 0.15 7.60
CA VAL A 413 27.39 0.24 9.07
C VAL A 413 27.09 -1.13 9.70
N LEU A 414 26.06 -1.82 9.25
CA LEU A 414 25.73 -3.16 9.74
C LEU A 414 26.86 -4.18 9.45
N ALA A 415 27.56 -4.06 8.32
CA ALA A 415 28.72 -4.89 8.02
C ALA A 415 29.85 -4.64 9.02
N GLU A 416 30.11 -3.37 9.38
CA GLU A 416 31.10 -3.01 10.38
C GLU A 416 30.73 -3.50 11.79
N PHE A 417 29.45 -3.39 12.18
CA PHE A 417 28.98 -4.00 13.43
C PHE A 417 29.18 -5.51 13.46
N ARG A 418 28.92 -6.21 12.35
CA ARG A 418 29.18 -7.66 12.25
C ARG A 418 30.67 -7.97 12.32
N ARG A 419 31.52 -7.18 11.66
CA ARG A 419 32.98 -7.36 11.66
C ARG A 419 33.58 -7.14 13.05
N MET A 420 33.17 -6.06 13.73
CA MET A 420 33.70 -5.70 15.05
C MET A 420 33.06 -6.56 16.15
N ASN A 421 31.79 -6.97 15.96
CA ASN A 421 30.96 -7.66 16.97
C ASN A 421 31.01 -6.98 18.34
N PRO A 422 30.72 -5.67 18.45
CA PRO A 422 30.87 -4.95 19.71
C PRO A 422 29.86 -5.48 20.73
N SER A 423 30.33 -5.61 21.98
CA SER A 423 29.50 -5.94 23.14
C SER A 423 29.69 -4.88 24.23
N VAL A 424 28.62 -4.63 24.97
CA VAL A 424 28.61 -3.74 26.14
C VAL A 424 27.84 -4.42 27.27
N ARG A 425 28.08 -3.98 28.52
CA ARG A 425 27.28 -4.48 29.65
C ARG A 425 25.84 -3.94 29.58
N PRO A 426 24.85 -4.64 30.12
CA PRO A 426 23.50 -4.10 30.24
C PRO A 426 23.47 -2.76 30.97
N GLY A 427 22.67 -1.83 30.47
CA GLY A 427 22.54 -0.48 31.02
C GLY A 427 23.75 0.44 30.75
N ALA A 428 24.67 0.07 29.87
CA ALA A 428 25.84 0.86 29.55
C ALA A 428 25.48 2.19 28.87
N ASN A 429 26.30 3.23 29.14
CA ASN A 429 26.30 4.47 28.37
C ASN A 429 27.28 4.33 27.21
N VAL A 430 26.77 4.30 26.00
CA VAL A 430 27.57 4.18 24.76
C VAL A 430 27.57 5.51 24.02
N VAL A 431 28.73 6.03 23.70
CA VAL A 431 28.84 7.29 22.97
C VAL A 431 29.49 7.05 21.61
N PHE A 432 28.86 7.59 20.56
CA PHE A 432 29.46 7.73 19.25
C PHE A 432 29.95 9.15 19.05
N LEU A 433 31.27 9.33 18.95
CA LEU A 433 31.92 10.63 18.74
C LEU A 433 31.59 11.18 17.36
N ASP A 434 31.66 10.32 16.38
CA ASP A 434 31.34 10.62 14.98
C ASP A 434 30.50 9.47 14.40
N ASP A 435 29.55 9.80 13.48
CA ASP A 435 28.71 8.86 12.80
C ASP A 435 28.47 9.30 11.34
N PRO A 436 28.18 8.37 10.41
CA PRO A 436 28.11 8.69 8.99
C PRO A 436 26.86 9.50 8.60
N TRP A 437 25.85 9.61 9.44
CA TRP A 437 24.59 10.34 9.13
C TRP A 437 24.61 11.81 9.53
N LYS A 438 25.62 12.24 10.32
CA LYS A 438 25.89 13.67 10.66
C LYS A 438 24.64 14.46 11.10
N GLY A 439 23.88 13.93 12.04
CA GLY A 439 22.68 14.58 12.57
C GLY A 439 21.39 13.77 12.44
N GLY A 440 21.47 12.53 11.98
CA GLY A 440 20.39 11.54 12.03
C GLY A 440 20.48 10.64 13.25
N PHE A 441 19.37 9.98 13.60
CA PHE A 441 19.31 9.03 14.72
C PHE A 441 19.65 7.58 14.32
N ASP A 442 19.96 7.31 13.05
CA ASP A 442 20.09 5.95 12.52
C ASP A 442 21.15 5.12 13.25
N MET A 443 22.30 5.73 13.62
CA MET A 443 23.34 5.04 14.39
C MET A 443 22.83 4.59 15.75
N SER A 444 22.02 5.40 16.45
CA SER A 444 21.48 5.02 17.74
C SER A 444 20.51 3.85 17.62
N PHE A 445 19.62 3.88 16.63
CA PHE A 445 18.70 2.77 16.36
C PHE A 445 19.45 1.47 16.05
N ILE A 446 20.48 1.52 15.21
CA ILE A 446 21.30 0.35 14.87
C ILE A 446 22.01 -0.18 16.10
N ALA A 447 22.63 0.68 16.91
CA ALA A 447 23.38 0.27 18.09
C ALA A 447 22.48 -0.36 19.18
N GLU A 448 21.35 0.26 19.49
CA GLU A 448 20.39 -0.29 20.46
C GLU A 448 19.82 -1.63 19.99
N LEU A 449 19.46 -1.76 18.72
CA LEU A 449 18.99 -3.01 18.13
C LEU A 449 20.09 -4.09 18.10
N TRP A 450 21.35 -3.68 17.91
CA TRP A 450 22.48 -4.61 17.94
C TRP A 450 22.73 -5.17 19.34
N PHE A 451 22.77 -4.28 20.35
CA PHE A 451 22.99 -4.69 21.74
C PHE A 451 21.78 -5.44 22.34
N ARG A 452 20.58 -5.28 21.74
CA ARG A 452 19.33 -5.92 22.21
C ARG A 452 18.99 -5.64 23.66
N ASP A 453 19.44 -4.53 24.20
CA ASP A 453 19.19 -4.11 25.57
C ASP A 453 18.50 -2.73 25.58
N ARG A 454 17.27 -2.70 26.12
CA ARG A 454 16.45 -1.49 26.22
C ARG A 454 16.92 -0.51 27.29
N THR A 455 17.85 -0.95 28.15
CA THR A 455 18.42 -0.11 29.23
C THR A 455 19.71 0.55 28.82
N THR A 456 20.37 0.09 27.76
CA THR A 456 21.55 0.72 27.17
C THR A 456 21.18 2.09 26.57
N ARG A 457 21.92 3.12 26.94
CA ARG A 457 21.77 4.48 26.42
C ARG A 457 22.79 4.73 25.33
N VAL A 458 22.31 5.01 24.14
CA VAL A 458 23.17 5.38 23.00
C VAL A 458 23.08 6.88 22.75
N LEU A 459 24.20 7.55 22.81
CA LEU A 459 24.34 8.99 22.65
C LEU A 459 25.19 9.31 21.42
N LEU A 460 24.75 10.26 20.61
CA LEU A 460 25.42 10.72 19.39
C LEU A 460 25.97 12.12 19.64
N ASN A 461 27.31 12.25 19.71
CA ASN A 461 27.95 13.52 20.01
C ASN A 461 27.67 14.59 18.94
N GLN A 462 27.66 14.22 17.66
CA GLN A 462 27.36 15.16 16.58
C GLN A 462 25.93 15.72 16.61
N LEU A 463 24.97 14.98 17.16
CA LEU A 463 23.58 15.42 17.28
C LEU A 463 23.32 16.24 18.54
N SER A 464 23.91 15.81 19.67
CA SER A 464 23.59 16.33 21.01
C SER A 464 24.64 17.30 21.56
N HIS A 465 25.79 17.44 20.90
CA HIS A 465 26.93 18.26 21.39
C HIS A 465 27.25 17.98 22.88
N LEU A 466 27.62 16.72 23.17
CA LEU A 466 27.79 16.23 24.52
C LEU A 466 28.89 16.97 25.27
N PRO A 467 28.71 17.28 26.56
CA PRO A 467 29.76 17.88 27.37
C PRO A 467 30.93 16.88 27.56
N PRO A 468 32.18 17.38 27.68
CA PRO A 468 33.35 16.50 27.83
C PRO A 468 33.24 15.52 29.00
N GLU A 469 32.55 15.87 30.07
CA GLU A 469 32.32 15.03 31.24
C GLU A 469 31.49 13.82 30.92
N GLU A 470 30.45 13.98 30.10
CA GLU A 470 29.55 12.88 29.66
C GLU A 470 30.31 11.91 28.74
N ILE A 471 31.17 12.44 27.85
CA ILE A 471 32.07 11.62 27.03
C ILE A 471 33.09 10.89 27.90
N ALA A 472 33.64 11.56 28.93
CA ALA A 472 34.62 10.97 29.84
C ALA A 472 34.03 9.85 30.71
N THR A 473 32.73 9.88 31.03
CA THR A 473 32.05 8.89 31.86
C THR A 473 31.38 7.75 31.06
N ALA A 474 31.44 7.78 29.72
CA ALA A 474 30.89 6.74 28.88
C ALA A 474 31.52 5.36 29.14
N ASP A 475 30.72 4.29 29.15
CA ASP A 475 31.21 2.91 29.32
C ASP A 475 31.90 2.37 28.07
N ALA A 476 31.47 2.82 26.90
CA ALA A 476 32.05 2.50 25.61
C ALA A 476 32.04 3.72 24.69
N LEU A 477 33.12 3.91 23.97
CA LEU A 477 33.30 5.01 23.06
C LEU A 477 33.63 4.51 21.66
N PHE A 478 32.86 4.91 20.69
CA PHE A 478 33.03 4.55 19.29
C PHE A 478 33.14 5.79 18.41
N THR A 479 33.78 5.65 17.27
CA THR A 479 33.82 6.67 16.23
C THR A 479 33.74 6.03 14.84
N TRP A 480 33.29 6.81 13.86
CA TRP A 480 33.26 6.39 12.47
C TRP A 480 34.35 7.11 11.70
N GLN A 481 35.37 6.38 11.26
CA GLN A 481 36.53 6.93 10.54
C GLN A 481 36.82 6.12 9.29
N ASP A 482 37.00 6.77 8.16
CA ASP A 482 37.37 6.16 6.87
C ASP A 482 36.45 5.00 6.46
N GLY A 483 35.15 5.16 6.73
CA GLY A 483 34.13 4.12 6.41
C GLY A 483 34.14 2.91 7.35
N LYS A 484 34.81 2.98 8.50
CA LYS A 484 34.94 1.91 9.49
C LYS A 484 34.46 2.35 10.86
N LEU A 485 33.88 1.41 11.58
CA LEU A 485 33.59 1.59 13.00
C LEU A 485 34.85 1.27 13.82
N VAL A 486 35.25 2.19 14.65
CA VAL A 486 36.45 2.07 15.53
C VAL A 486 35.98 2.22 16.97
N ARG A 487 36.42 1.30 17.85
CA ARG A 487 36.25 1.42 19.29
C ARG A 487 37.43 2.23 19.84
N VAL A 488 37.12 3.31 20.54
CA VAL A 488 38.14 4.20 21.15
C VAL A 488 38.38 3.79 22.61
N ARG A 489 37.31 3.30 23.28
CA ARG A 489 37.37 2.80 24.65
C ARG A 489 36.36 1.69 24.89
#